data_4d1a582ffbb6967fca70d9ef39364bc7
#
_entry.id   4d1a582ffbb6967fca70d9ef39364bc7
#
_cell.length_a   1.000
_cell.length_b   1.000
_cell.length_c   1.000
_cell.angle_alpha   90.00
_cell.angle_beta   90.00
_cell.angle_gamma   90.00
#
_symmetry.space_group_name_H-M   'P 1'
#
loop_
_entity.id
_entity.type
_entity.pdbx_description
1 polymer ?
#
loop_
_entity_poly.entity_id
_entity_poly.type
_entity_poly.pdbx_seq_one_letter_code
_entity_poly.pdbx_strand_id
1 'polypeptide(L)'
;MIVLGIDPGLNITGYGVLAFASGQPRLIEAGVVRSKARSSLAERVQEIHDGVADVIATLKPVVLAIEELYSHYDRPTTAILMGHARGVIMLAAAKAGIPVQSYRATQIKKTITGNGHAAKWQIQEAIRRELNLPALPEPPDVADALAIALCHCYLSRTHVGWPSRSGDA
;
A
#
# COMPACT_ATOMS: atom_id res chain seq x y z
N MET A 1 -12.53 4.81 9.09
CA MET A 1 -11.51 5.21 8.10
C MET A 1 -11.36 4.09 7.07
N ILE A 2 -11.35 4.41 5.76
CA ILE A 2 -11.06 3.43 4.69
C ILE A 2 -9.64 3.73 4.18
N VAL A 3 -8.78 2.73 4.19
CA VAL A 3 -7.36 2.83 3.82
C VAL A 3 -7.11 1.95 2.60
N LEU A 4 -6.47 2.51 1.57
CA LEU A 4 -5.96 1.77 0.41
C LEU A 4 -4.46 1.58 0.57
N GLY A 5 -4.00 0.34 0.74
CA GLY A 5 -2.59 -0.02 0.66
C GLY A 5 -2.22 -0.47 -0.74
N ILE A 6 -1.08 -0.04 -1.23
CA ILE A 6 -0.58 -0.39 -2.57
C ILE A 6 0.87 -0.88 -2.48
N ASP A 7 1.11 -2.04 -3.10
CA ASP A 7 2.44 -2.54 -3.42
C ASP A 7 2.73 -2.29 -4.92
N PRO A 8 3.56 -1.29 -5.26
CA PRO A 8 3.76 -0.89 -6.65
C PRO A 8 4.59 -1.89 -7.44
N GLY A 9 4.11 -2.28 -8.59
CA GLY A 9 4.87 -3.06 -9.56
C GLY A 9 4.44 -2.76 -10.99
N LEU A 10 5.39 -2.77 -11.93
CA LEU A 10 5.08 -2.44 -13.32
C LEU A 10 4.28 -3.55 -14.01
N ASN A 11 4.48 -4.81 -13.66
CA ASN A 11 3.72 -5.95 -14.21
C ASN A 11 2.45 -6.21 -13.42
N ILE A 12 2.59 -6.19 -12.10
CA ILE A 12 1.54 -6.47 -11.13
C ILE A 12 1.67 -5.41 -10.03
N THR A 13 0.61 -4.68 -9.79
CA THR A 13 0.45 -3.79 -8.64
C THR A 13 -0.56 -4.43 -7.70
N GLY A 14 -0.12 -4.80 -6.50
CA GLY A 14 -1.02 -5.31 -5.46
C GLY A 14 -1.80 -4.17 -4.81
N TYR A 15 -3.06 -4.41 -4.45
CA TYR A 15 -3.84 -3.50 -3.63
C TYR A 15 -4.63 -4.22 -2.53
N GLY A 16 -4.83 -3.53 -1.42
CA GLY A 16 -5.67 -3.99 -0.32
C GLY A 16 -6.41 -2.82 0.31
N VAL A 17 -7.72 -2.95 0.48
CA VAL A 17 -8.58 -1.92 1.05
C VAL A 17 -9.14 -2.40 2.37
N LEU A 18 -8.86 -1.67 3.43
CA LEU A 18 -9.27 -1.97 4.79
C LEU A 18 -10.21 -0.90 5.33
N ALA A 19 -11.29 -1.32 5.97
CA ALA A 19 -12.02 -0.47 6.90
C ALA A 19 -11.36 -0.56 8.28
N PHE A 20 -11.09 0.59 8.90
CA PHE A 20 -10.54 0.65 10.24
C PHE A 20 -11.47 1.44 11.16
N ALA A 21 -12.09 0.75 12.12
CA ALA A 21 -13.02 1.34 13.07
C ALA A 21 -12.83 0.70 14.45
N SER A 22 -12.93 1.52 15.50
CA SER A 22 -12.80 1.07 16.90
C SER A 22 -11.52 0.26 17.17
N GLY A 23 -10.46 0.55 16.43
CA GLY A 23 -9.18 -0.12 16.57
C GLY A 23 -9.08 -1.49 15.89
N GLN A 24 -10.08 -1.88 15.12
CA GLN A 24 -10.14 -3.17 14.42
C GLN A 24 -10.09 -2.98 12.90
N PRO A 25 -9.13 -3.60 12.20
CA PRO A 25 -9.11 -3.64 10.76
C PRO A 25 -10.08 -4.71 10.23
N ARG A 26 -10.75 -4.40 9.14
CA ARG A 26 -11.60 -5.34 8.41
C ARG A 26 -11.31 -5.24 6.91
N LEU A 27 -11.09 -6.37 6.28
CA LEU A 27 -10.91 -6.43 4.84
C LEU A 27 -12.21 -6.02 4.13
N ILE A 28 -12.11 -5.06 3.20
CA ILE A 28 -13.18 -4.69 2.27
C ILE A 28 -12.95 -5.43 0.96
N GLU A 29 -11.78 -5.23 0.35
CA GLU A 29 -11.40 -5.81 -0.93
C GLU A 29 -9.88 -5.88 -1.04
N ALA A 30 -9.38 -6.85 -1.80
CA ALA A 30 -7.97 -6.91 -2.16
C ALA A 30 -7.81 -7.60 -3.51
N GLY A 31 -6.78 -7.23 -4.26
CA GLY A 31 -6.54 -7.75 -5.59
C GLY A 31 -5.30 -7.19 -6.24
N VAL A 32 -5.25 -7.29 -7.56
CA VAL A 32 -4.14 -6.79 -8.36
C VAL A 32 -4.63 -6.00 -9.56
N VAL A 33 -3.89 -4.95 -9.90
CA VAL A 33 -3.93 -4.29 -11.19
C VAL A 33 -2.78 -4.84 -12.04
N ARG A 34 -3.07 -5.29 -13.24
CA ARG A 34 -2.08 -5.87 -14.17
C ARG A 34 -1.88 -4.98 -15.36
N SER A 35 -0.62 -4.83 -15.80
CA SER A 35 -0.30 -4.26 -17.10
C SER A 35 0.13 -5.36 -18.08
N LYS A 36 -0.09 -5.11 -19.38
CA LYS A 36 0.31 -6.04 -20.44
C LYS A 36 1.81 -5.94 -20.68
N ALA A 37 2.56 -6.99 -20.38
CA ALA A 37 4.03 -6.99 -20.44
C ALA A 37 4.60 -6.67 -21.83
N ARG A 38 3.85 -6.90 -22.91
CA ARG A 38 4.26 -6.62 -24.31
C ARG A 38 3.90 -5.21 -24.79
N SER A 39 3.14 -4.44 -24.01
CA SER A 39 2.80 -3.05 -24.35
C SER A 39 3.98 -2.12 -24.06
N SER A 40 3.94 -0.92 -24.66
CA SER A 40 4.91 0.13 -24.38
C SER A 40 4.88 0.53 -22.90
N LEU A 41 5.95 1.14 -22.41
CA LEU A 41 5.99 1.64 -21.03
C LEU A 41 4.86 2.64 -20.76
N ALA A 42 4.55 3.51 -21.73
CA ALA A 42 3.48 4.50 -21.62
C ALA A 42 2.10 3.84 -21.44
N GLU A 43 1.79 2.82 -22.25
CA GLU A 43 0.54 2.06 -22.12
C GLU A 43 0.46 1.33 -20.77
N ARG A 44 1.55 0.75 -20.32
CA ARG A 44 1.61 0.02 -19.06
C ARG A 44 1.39 0.93 -17.83
N VAL A 45 2.01 2.10 -17.80
CA VAL A 45 1.78 3.05 -16.71
C VAL A 45 0.37 3.63 -16.75
N GLN A 46 -0.23 3.77 -17.94
CA GLN A 46 -1.63 4.14 -18.07
C GLN A 46 -2.56 3.07 -17.52
N GLU A 47 -2.34 1.79 -17.85
CA GLU A 47 -3.14 0.68 -17.32
C GLU A 47 -3.09 0.62 -15.78
N ILE A 48 -1.91 0.88 -15.19
CA ILE A 48 -1.76 0.95 -13.73
C ILE A 48 -2.52 2.13 -13.15
N HIS A 49 -2.35 3.33 -13.75
CA HIS A 49 -3.06 4.53 -13.32
C HIS A 49 -4.57 4.30 -13.31
N ASP A 50 -5.12 3.82 -14.43
CA ASP A 50 -6.55 3.68 -14.63
C ASP A 50 -7.13 2.62 -13.66
N GLY A 51 -6.44 1.47 -13.51
CA GLY A 51 -6.87 0.45 -12.57
C GLY A 51 -6.87 0.92 -11.11
N VAL A 52 -5.87 1.69 -10.69
CA VAL A 52 -5.84 2.28 -9.34
C VAL A 52 -6.90 3.37 -9.19
N ALA A 53 -7.12 4.19 -10.21
CA ALA A 53 -8.17 5.20 -10.21
C ALA A 53 -9.57 4.59 -10.07
N ASP A 54 -9.82 3.45 -10.72
CA ASP A 54 -11.07 2.70 -10.60
C ASP A 54 -11.28 2.16 -9.17
N VAL A 55 -10.24 1.62 -8.55
CA VAL A 55 -10.28 1.17 -7.15
C VAL A 55 -10.62 2.34 -6.22
N ILE A 56 -9.96 3.49 -6.41
CA ILE A 56 -10.22 4.70 -5.62
C ILE A 56 -11.66 5.19 -5.80
N ALA A 57 -12.13 5.27 -7.04
CA ALA A 57 -13.48 5.75 -7.37
C ALA A 57 -14.56 4.84 -6.78
N THR A 58 -14.34 3.52 -6.80
CA THR A 58 -15.30 2.51 -6.34
C THR A 58 -15.33 2.41 -4.81
N LEU A 59 -14.17 2.31 -4.17
CA LEU A 59 -14.06 1.99 -2.74
C LEU A 59 -13.89 3.23 -1.84
N LYS A 60 -13.63 4.39 -2.45
CA LYS A 60 -13.58 5.71 -1.80
C LYS A 60 -12.70 5.74 -0.54
N PRO A 61 -11.43 5.29 -0.63
CA PRO A 61 -10.51 5.41 0.49
C PRO A 61 -10.24 6.88 0.83
N VAL A 62 -9.96 7.17 2.09
CA VAL A 62 -9.62 8.52 2.54
C VAL A 62 -8.10 8.76 2.55
N VAL A 63 -7.32 7.72 2.32
CA VAL A 63 -5.85 7.77 2.26
C VAL A 63 -5.32 6.61 1.43
N LEU A 64 -4.24 6.85 0.69
CA LEU A 64 -3.44 5.84 0.02
C LEU A 64 -2.12 5.66 0.77
N ALA A 65 -1.87 4.43 1.25
CA ALA A 65 -0.62 4.03 1.87
C ALA A 65 0.25 3.27 0.86
N ILE A 66 1.54 3.57 0.78
CA ILE A 66 2.46 3.00 -0.21
C ILE A 66 3.83 2.76 0.43
N GLU A 67 4.57 1.75 -0.03
CA GLU A 67 5.93 1.53 0.40
C GLU A 67 6.89 2.58 -0.21
N GLU A 68 7.87 3.05 0.58
CA GLU A 68 8.96 3.89 0.08
C GLU A 68 9.83 3.10 -0.88
N LEU A 69 10.17 3.73 -2.01
CA LEU A 69 11.10 3.15 -2.95
C LEU A 69 12.52 3.26 -2.39
N TYR A 70 13.17 2.12 -2.20
CA TYR A 70 14.59 2.09 -1.83
C TYR A 70 15.42 1.64 -3.03
N SER A 71 16.28 2.52 -3.51
CA SER A 71 17.19 2.21 -4.61
C SER A 71 18.38 1.42 -4.08
N HIS A 72 18.43 0.10 -4.35
CA HIS A 72 19.68 -0.65 -4.29
C HIS A 72 20.47 -0.37 -5.57
N TYR A 73 21.70 0.09 -5.43
CA TYR A 73 22.61 0.37 -6.56
C TYR A 73 22.81 -0.83 -7.50
N ASP A 74 22.53 -2.05 -7.02
CA ASP A 74 22.73 -3.28 -7.78
C ASP A 74 21.68 -3.52 -8.89
N ARG A 75 20.53 -2.81 -8.88
CA ARG A 75 19.47 -2.96 -9.88
C ARG A 75 18.78 -1.63 -10.24
N PRO A 76 19.53 -0.68 -10.82
CA PRO A 76 18.98 0.67 -11.08
C PRO A 76 17.81 0.65 -12.06
N THR A 77 17.82 -0.23 -13.06
CA THR A 77 16.72 -0.34 -14.05
C THR A 77 15.41 -0.74 -13.38
N THR A 78 15.43 -1.70 -12.45
CA THR A 78 14.23 -2.11 -11.71
C THR A 78 13.69 -0.96 -10.87
N ALA A 79 14.56 -0.22 -10.18
CA ALA A 79 14.16 0.94 -9.38
C ALA A 79 13.52 2.04 -10.24
N ILE A 80 14.06 2.31 -11.43
CA ILE A 80 13.49 3.28 -12.38
C ILE A 80 12.09 2.84 -12.83
N LEU A 81 11.91 1.57 -13.22
CA LEU A 81 10.62 1.05 -13.65
C LEU A 81 9.57 1.07 -12.52
N MET A 82 9.97 0.72 -11.30
CA MET A 82 9.10 0.85 -10.12
C MET A 82 8.76 2.31 -9.82
N GLY A 83 9.70 3.24 -10.05
CA GLY A 83 9.45 4.67 -9.93
C GLY A 83 8.36 5.17 -10.88
N HIS A 84 8.32 4.68 -12.12
CA HIS A 84 7.25 5.01 -13.06
C HIS A 84 5.88 4.51 -12.57
N ALA A 85 5.78 3.26 -12.15
CA ALA A 85 4.55 2.70 -11.60
C ALA A 85 4.09 3.48 -10.36
N ARG A 86 5.00 3.74 -9.42
CA ARG A 86 4.72 4.50 -8.21
C ARG A 86 4.26 5.94 -8.51
N GLY A 87 4.87 6.60 -9.48
CA GLY A 87 4.51 7.96 -9.88
C GLY A 87 3.06 8.07 -10.39
N VAL A 88 2.61 7.14 -11.23
CA VAL A 88 1.23 7.16 -11.73
C VAL A 88 0.19 6.75 -10.69
N ILE A 89 0.56 5.90 -9.71
CA ILE A 89 -0.27 5.59 -8.55
C ILE A 89 -0.48 6.84 -7.67
N MET A 90 0.60 7.57 -7.39
CA MET A 90 0.52 8.83 -6.65
C MET A 90 -0.31 9.89 -7.41
N LEU A 91 -0.19 9.93 -8.75
CA LEU A 91 -0.99 10.80 -9.59
C LEU A 91 -2.49 10.46 -9.48
N ALA A 92 -2.87 9.18 -9.50
CA ALA A 92 -4.25 8.76 -9.33
C ALA A 92 -4.83 9.23 -7.97
N ALA A 93 -4.06 9.09 -6.88
CA ALA A 93 -4.45 9.59 -5.57
C ALA A 93 -4.59 11.12 -5.55
N ALA A 94 -3.63 11.85 -6.11
CA ALA A 94 -3.64 13.31 -6.17
C ALA A 94 -4.85 13.83 -6.96
N LYS A 95 -5.17 13.22 -8.10
CA LYS A 95 -6.35 13.57 -8.91
C LYS A 95 -7.67 13.30 -8.16
N ALA A 96 -7.70 12.31 -7.31
CA ALA A 96 -8.85 12.01 -6.44
C ALA A 96 -8.89 12.86 -5.16
N GLY A 97 -7.88 13.69 -4.91
CA GLY A 97 -7.80 14.56 -3.72
C GLY A 97 -7.55 13.80 -2.42
N ILE A 98 -7.02 12.57 -2.48
CA ILE A 98 -6.68 11.79 -1.28
C ILE A 98 -5.19 11.89 -0.96
N PRO A 99 -4.80 12.00 0.33
CA PRO A 99 -3.39 12.07 0.72
C PRO A 99 -2.68 10.73 0.50
N VAL A 100 -1.38 10.80 0.20
CA VAL A 100 -0.49 9.65 0.08
C VAL A 100 0.45 9.62 1.28
N GLN A 101 0.51 8.47 1.96
CA GLN A 101 1.43 8.20 3.07
C GLN A 101 2.42 7.12 2.68
N SER A 102 3.71 7.40 2.82
CA SER A 102 4.78 6.46 2.49
C SER A 102 5.39 5.83 3.75
N TYR A 103 5.70 4.54 3.69
CA TYR A 103 6.26 3.76 4.78
C TYR A 103 7.49 2.97 4.33
N ARG A 104 8.52 2.91 5.16
CA ARG A 104 9.71 2.08 4.91
C ARG A 104 9.36 0.61 5.10
N ALA A 105 9.96 -0.27 4.30
CA ALA A 105 9.79 -1.73 4.42
C ALA A 105 10.05 -2.24 5.86
N THR A 106 11.10 -1.75 6.51
CA THR A 106 11.43 -2.11 7.90
C THR A 106 10.37 -1.64 8.90
N GLN A 107 9.75 -0.48 8.65
CA GLN A 107 8.66 0.04 9.48
C GLN A 107 7.40 -0.79 9.32
N ILE A 108 7.03 -1.16 8.09
CA ILE A 108 5.90 -2.05 7.81
C ILE A 108 6.10 -3.38 8.54
N LYS A 109 7.25 -4.03 8.33
CA LYS A 109 7.60 -5.30 8.99
C LYS A 109 7.51 -5.21 10.51
N LYS A 110 8.12 -4.18 11.11
CA LYS A 110 8.11 -3.97 12.56
C LYS A 110 6.69 -3.74 13.09
N THR A 111 5.87 -2.98 12.39
CA THR A 111 4.49 -2.71 12.81
C THR A 111 3.63 -3.98 12.80
N ILE A 112 3.80 -4.85 11.78
CA ILE A 112 2.98 -6.06 11.61
C ILE A 112 3.45 -7.21 12.49
N THR A 113 4.77 -7.40 12.66
CA THR A 113 5.34 -8.59 13.31
C THR A 113 6.11 -8.30 14.60
N GLY A 114 6.32 -7.02 14.94
CA GLY A 114 7.25 -6.62 16.00
C GLY A 114 8.72 -6.65 15.62
N ASN A 115 9.08 -7.20 14.44
CA ASN A 115 10.45 -7.36 13.96
C ASN A 115 10.63 -6.72 12.56
N GLY A 116 11.46 -5.68 12.45
CA GLY A 116 11.75 -4.98 11.18
C GLY A 116 12.49 -5.83 10.14
N HIS A 117 13.01 -6.99 10.52
CA HIS A 117 13.70 -7.96 9.66
C HIS A 117 12.91 -9.25 9.46
N ALA A 118 11.60 -9.24 9.75
CA ALA A 118 10.75 -10.41 9.60
C ALA A 118 10.81 -11.00 8.19
N ALA A 119 10.80 -12.32 8.11
CA ALA A 119 10.74 -13.04 6.85
C ALA A 119 9.35 -12.87 6.19
N LYS A 120 9.28 -13.04 4.86
CA LYS A 120 8.04 -12.83 4.10
C LYS A 120 6.88 -13.69 4.62
N TRP A 121 7.14 -14.96 4.92
CA TRP A 121 6.10 -15.86 5.44
C TRP A 121 5.54 -15.42 6.80
N GLN A 122 6.36 -14.78 7.66
CA GLN A 122 5.90 -14.27 8.96
C GLN A 122 4.92 -13.11 8.78
N ILE A 123 5.18 -12.23 7.80
CA ILE A 123 4.29 -11.13 7.46
C ILE A 123 2.96 -11.67 6.91
N GLN A 124 3.02 -12.61 5.96
CA GLN A 124 1.84 -13.21 5.35
C GLN A 124 0.96 -13.90 6.40
N GLU A 125 1.55 -14.67 7.32
CA GLU A 125 0.81 -15.33 8.39
C GLU A 125 0.24 -14.32 9.41
N ALA A 126 0.97 -13.26 9.73
CA ALA A 126 0.47 -12.19 10.59
C ALA A 126 -0.75 -11.50 9.97
N ILE A 127 -0.71 -11.19 8.66
CA ILE A 127 -1.84 -10.61 7.93
C ILE A 127 -3.04 -11.55 7.93
N ARG A 128 -2.80 -12.84 7.64
CA ARG A 128 -3.86 -13.86 7.63
C ARG A 128 -4.60 -13.90 8.96
N ARG A 129 -3.86 -13.89 10.07
CA ARG A 129 -4.42 -13.90 11.43
C ARG A 129 -5.14 -12.61 11.77
N GLU A 130 -4.52 -11.48 11.48
CA GLU A 130 -5.03 -10.15 11.83
C GLU A 130 -6.35 -9.83 11.14
N LEU A 131 -6.46 -10.22 9.86
CA LEU A 131 -7.66 -10.03 9.06
C LEU A 131 -8.60 -11.23 9.09
N ASN A 132 -8.29 -12.27 9.90
CA ASN A 132 -9.06 -13.51 10.01
C ASN A 132 -9.37 -14.15 8.64
N LEU A 133 -8.34 -14.24 7.77
CA LEU A 133 -8.48 -14.79 6.44
C LEU A 133 -8.43 -16.32 6.47
N PRO A 134 -9.24 -17.00 5.64
CA PRO A 134 -9.25 -18.48 5.58
C PRO A 134 -7.96 -19.06 5.01
N ALA A 135 -7.26 -18.30 4.15
CA ALA A 135 -6.01 -18.69 3.50
C ALA A 135 -5.08 -17.47 3.35
N LEU A 136 -3.82 -17.72 2.99
CA LEU A 136 -2.89 -16.65 2.63
C LEU A 136 -3.37 -15.90 1.39
N PRO A 137 -3.26 -14.57 1.35
CA PRO A 137 -3.61 -13.79 0.16
C PRO A 137 -2.72 -14.17 -1.04
N GLU A 138 -3.32 -14.38 -2.18
CA GLU A 138 -2.65 -14.68 -3.45
C GLU A 138 -3.08 -13.68 -4.54
N PRO A 139 -2.16 -13.25 -5.42
CA PRO A 139 -0.70 -13.48 -5.36
C PRO A 139 -0.02 -12.72 -4.20
N PRO A 140 1.28 -12.95 -3.94
CA PRO A 140 2.00 -12.36 -2.82
C PRO A 140 1.92 -10.83 -2.72
N ASP A 141 1.79 -10.14 -3.87
CA ASP A 141 1.65 -8.67 -3.96
C ASP A 141 0.42 -8.18 -3.20
N VAL A 142 -0.63 -8.99 -3.10
CA VAL A 142 -1.84 -8.69 -2.32
C VAL A 142 -1.53 -8.67 -0.82
N ALA A 143 -0.75 -9.64 -0.34
CA ALA A 143 -0.33 -9.69 1.06
C ALA A 143 0.55 -8.48 1.41
N ASP A 144 1.48 -8.10 0.51
CA ASP A 144 2.35 -6.95 0.70
C ASP A 144 1.52 -5.64 0.75
N ALA A 145 0.53 -5.48 -0.12
CA ALA A 145 -0.40 -4.34 -0.09
C ALA A 145 -1.25 -4.27 1.19
N LEU A 146 -1.74 -5.42 1.66
CA LEU A 146 -2.48 -5.51 2.93
C LEU A 146 -1.60 -5.16 4.14
N ALA A 147 -0.32 -5.56 4.14
CA ALA A 147 0.64 -5.18 5.16
C ALA A 147 0.83 -3.66 5.23
N ILE A 148 0.92 -3.00 4.07
CA ILE A 148 1.04 -1.55 3.96
C ILE A 148 -0.20 -0.85 4.52
N ALA A 149 -1.41 -1.33 4.16
CA ALA A 149 -2.66 -0.79 4.68
C ALA A 149 -2.78 -0.95 6.20
N LEU A 150 -2.47 -2.14 6.74
CA LEU A 150 -2.46 -2.41 8.18
C LEU A 150 -1.44 -1.54 8.92
N CYS A 151 -0.25 -1.35 8.37
CA CYS A 151 0.77 -0.46 8.93
C CYS A 151 0.21 0.94 9.11
N HIS A 152 -0.46 1.50 8.09
CA HIS A 152 -1.13 2.80 8.20
C HIS A 152 -2.22 2.79 9.28
N CYS A 153 -3.08 1.79 9.31
CA CYS A 153 -4.14 1.67 10.30
C CYS A 153 -3.61 1.76 11.73
N TYR A 154 -2.53 1.06 12.02
CA TYR A 154 -1.96 1.03 13.38
C TYR A 154 -1.20 2.29 13.75
N LEU A 155 -0.41 2.84 12.82
CA LEU A 155 0.36 4.06 13.09
C LEU A 155 -0.52 5.31 13.19
N SER A 156 -1.63 5.38 12.46
CA SER A 156 -2.58 6.48 12.57
C SER A 156 -3.29 6.54 13.93
N ARG A 157 -3.40 5.42 14.66
CA ARG A 157 -3.95 5.39 16.04
C ARG A 157 -3.09 6.19 17.01
N THR A 158 -1.78 6.15 16.86
CA THR A 158 -0.84 6.82 17.79
C THR A 158 -0.86 8.33 17.65
N HIS A 159 -1.37 8.87 16.52
CA HIS A 159 -1.42 10.30 16.26
C HIS A 159 -2.73 10.97 16.70
N VAL A 160 -3.77 10.23 17.00
CA VAL A 160 -5.07 10.78 17.46
C VAL A 160 -5.02 11.30 18.91
N GLY A 161 -3.93 11.03 19.65
CA GLY A 161 -3.76 11.43 21.05
C GLY A 161 -2.85 12.64 21.30
N TRP A 162 -2.30 13.31 20.28
CA TRP A 162 -1.43 14.46 20.48
C TRP A 162 -2.14 15.75 20.05
N PRO A 163 -2.51 16.64 21.00
CA PRO A 163 -2.96 17.97 20.62
C PRO A 163 -1.78 18.68 19.93
N SER A 164 -2.05 19.22 18.73
CA SER A 164 -1.15 20.12 18.05
C SER A 164 -0.75 21.23 19.06
N ARG A 165 0.53 21.33 19.40
CA ARG A 165 1.04 22.52 20.08
C ARG A 165 0.83 23.68 19.12
N SER A 166 -0.28 24.35 19.30
CA SER A 166 -0.51 25.69 18.79
C SER A 166 0.31 26.65 19.62
N GLY A 167 1.07 27.50 18.96
CA GLY A 167 1.60 28.73 19.50
C GLY A 167 2.96 28.56 20.20
N ASP A 168 3.92 29.36 20.01
CA ASP A 168 3.84 30.78 20.23
C ASP A 168 5.02 31.49 19.57
N ALA A 169 4.65 32.69 19.11
CA ALA A 169 5.41 33.95 18.98
C ALA A 169 6.78 33.92 18.31
#